data_defe41cc167b5006ebd984d47eb265a1
#
_entry.id   defe41cc167b5006ebd984d47eb265a1
#
_cell.length_a   1.000
_cell.length_b   1.000
_cell.length_c   1.000
_cell.angle_alpha   90.00
_cell.angle_beta   90.00
_cell.angle_gamma   90.00
#
_symmetry.space_group_name_H-M   'P 1'
#
loop_
_entity.id
_entity.type
_entity.pdbx_description
1 polymer ?
#
loop_
_entity_poly.entity_id
_entity_poly.type
_entity_poly.pdbx_seq_one_letter_code
_entity_poly.pdbx_strand_id
1 'polypeptide(L)'
;MLVALLGGTPGPAASGPAVEVAADGPTWAVWVNGRLVLRLRSPGAPARARQVADRLRALPAEARTVEIVPASGSVDVYVSGRRVVSADAAEARANRTSPFALASQWAQRLQAALSVRRLTVASPTLVLPVGGSGLVEVRTIPPGRPEVGPYDPRVVELQWAGPQHLRVVGRTAGTVRVPLRYGPSQRELRVWVRPLSGQLPEQVEAVVTGEVAPADVVREAALRSLERVARTEPGAFLEVGAFEPPPLRAGEVWRGGVPVRIRSPFALPVEGRVPVTIRNQVMELAPPSRLLVSNNPERIVADGVLFREVVGSGESVRMLYHHSNGASRDKVVTVWLRNPSSRPARVHLQLAAPGAWHDTMGVGHAAARRFLELLGRGAGYVLEIPAWGERRFTTQRTPPGYVVSGLLQVQVLEGGPLEVSVSVRTVYVLDRAVRWEVEPDDKAHPRGVFGPPLVEVEATLVVGEEWQTEIGRSRQLRDLRTGTLLEGDYGVTYRLRLLLHNPTDRPADVELVLVASSGPAYATFLVDGQLVDLKFVAAGRNAQVLAATLAPREVRAVELVTVPEAASWYPVRLVWRAR
;
A
#
# COMPACT_ATOMS: atom_id res chain seq x y z
N MET A 1 20.17 0.07 3.05
CA MET A 1 21.30 -0.89 3.05
C MET A 1 22.39 -0.32 2.17
N LEU A 2 23.41 0.28 2.82
CA LEU A 2 24.55 0.91 2.17
C LEU A 2 25.51 -0.19 1.78
N VAL A 3 25.72 -0.43 0.47
CA VAL A 3 26.78 -1.30 -0.02
C VAL A 3 28.06 -0.48 -0.05
N ALA A 4 28.95 -0.78 0.87
CA ALA A 4 30.31 -0.22 0.88
C ALA A 4 31.09 -0.81 -0.33
N LEU A 5 31.40 0.03 -1.29
CA LEU A 5 32.34 -0.27 -2.36
C LEU A 5 33.76 0.03 -1.86
N LEU A 6 34.53 -1.04 -1.71
CA LEU A 6 35.96 -1.03 -1.48
C LEU A 6 36.67 -0.25 -2.60
N GLY A 7 37.35 0.81 -2.24
CA GLY A 7 38.17 1.60 -3.12
C GLY A 7 39.43 0.83 -3.55
N GLY A 8 39.41 0.30 -4.78
CA GLY A 8 40.61 -0.09 -5.49
C GLY A 8 41.13 1.12 -6.26
N THR A 9 42.39 1.52 -6.03
CA THR A 9 43.08 2.53 -6.84
C THR A 9 43.08 2.12 -8.32
N PRO A 10 42.64 2.97 -9.24
CA PRO A 10 42.68 2.62 -10.66
C PRO A 10 44.13 2.56 -11.15
N GLY A 11 44.55 1.37 -11.57
CA GLY A 11 45.80 1.21 -12.31
C GLY A 11 45.75 2.02 -13.61
N PRO A 12 46.90 2.42 -14.18
CA PRO A 12 46.96 3.26 -15.37
C PRO A 12 46.22 2.56 -16.53
N ALA A 13 45.34 3.32 -17.18
CA ALA A 13 44.53 2.85 -18.30
C ALA A 13 45.48 2.35 -19.42
N ALA A 14 45.34 1.08 -19.79
CA ALA A 14 46.04 0.52 -20.95
C ALA A 14 45.58 1.29 -22.22
N SER A 15 46.43 2.13 -22.74
CA SER A 15 46.14 3.04 -23.86
C SER A 15 46.34 2.41 -25.24
N GLY A 16 46.65 1.12 -25.31
CA GLY A 16 46.97 0.41 -26.56
C GLY A 16 45.86 -0.50 -27.11
N PRO A 17 46.08 -1.15 -28.26
CA PRO A 17 45.13 -2.10 -28.83
C PRO A 17 44.92 -3.32 -27.91
N ALA A 18 43.72 -3.92 -27.91
CA ALA A 18 43.44 -5.18 -27.22
C ALA A 18 44.18 -6.32 -27.96
N VAL A 19 45.12 -6.99 -27.28
CA VAL A 19 45.96 -8.04 -27.88
C VAL A 19 45.86 -9.34 -27.10
N GLU A 20 45.51 -10.43 -27.78
CA GLU A 20 45.42 -11.79 -27.26
C GLU A 20 46.41 -12.69 -28.00
N VAL A 21 46.95 -13.69 -27.28
CA VAL A 21 47.83 -14.72 -27.81
C VAL A 21 47.28 -16.09 -27.40
N ALA A 22 47.11 -16.97 -28.37
CA ALA A 22 46.62 -18.31 -28.12
C ALA A 22 47.33 -19.33 -29.02
N ALA A 23 47.44 -20.57 -28.54
CA ALA A 23 47.82 -21.70 -29.39
C ALA A 23 46.65 -21.98 -30.37
N ASP A 24 47.00 -22.21 -31.65
CA ASP A 24 46.06 -22.51 -32.73
C ASP A 24 46.60 -23.76 -33.49
N GLY A 25 46.32 -24.93 -32.93
CA GLY A 25 46.92 -26.19 -33.34
C GLY A 25 48.46 -26.18 -33.20
N PRO A 26 49.23 -26.48 -34.28
CA PRO A 26 50.71 -26.45 -34.27
C PRO A 26 51.29 -25.03 -34.37
N THR A 27 50.43 -24.00 -34.34
CA THR A 27 50.81 -22.59 -34.54
C THR A 27 50.47 -21.73 -33.34
N TRP A 28 51.06 -20.55 -33.27
CA TRP A 28 50.69 -19.53 -32.29
C TRP A 28 50.08 -18.31 -33.00
N ALA A 29 48.89 -17.99 -32.61
CA ALA A 29 48.11 -16.90 -33.19
C ALA A 29 48.17 -15.66 -32.29
N VAL A 30 48.27 -14.49 -32.94
CA VAL A 30 48.15 -13.17 -32.30
C VAL A 30 46.91 -12.48 -32.86
N TRP A 31 46.03 -12.07 -31.96
CA TRP A 31 44.79 -11.38 -32.27
C TRP A 31 44.89 -9.92 -31.81
N VAL A 32 44.42 -9.01 -32.62
CA VAL A 32 44.37 -7.57 -32.30
C VAL A 32 42.94 -7.07 -32.50
N ASN A 33 42.37 -6.47 -31.47
CA ASN A 33 41.01 -5.96 -31.50
C ASN A 33 39.97 -7.02 -31.97
N GLY A 34 40.21 -8.30 -31.59
CA GLY A 34 39.39 -9.44 -31.95
C GLY A 34 39.55 -9.94 -33.40
N ARG A 35 40.57 -9.50 -34.12
CA ARG A 35 40.94 -10.01 -35.44
C ARG A 35 42.28 -10.74 -35.43
N LEU A 36 42.34 -11.89 -36.07
CA LEU A 36 43.57 -12.62 -36.24
C LEU A 36 44.52 -11.85 -37.17
N VAL A 37 45.71 -11.47 -36.67
CA VAL A 37 46.69 -10.67 -37.44
C VAL A 37 47.87 -11.49 -37.91
N LEU A 38 48.40 -12.41 -37.09
CA LEU A 38 49.50 -13.28 -37.51
C LEU A 38 49.38 -14.67 -36.88
N ARG A 39 49.96 -15.64 -37.59
CA ARG A 39 50.23 -16.99 -37.12
C ARG A 39 51.71 -17.26 -37.26
N LEU A 40 52.36 -17.64 -36.17
CA LEU A 40 53.77 -18.02 -36.11
C LEU A 40 53.89 -19.55 -36.07
N ARG A 41 54.76 -20.10 -36.93
CA ARG A 41 54.91 -21.55 -37.16
C ARG A 41 56.33 -22.06 -36.98
N SER A 42 57.31 -21.17 -37.03
CA SER A 42 58.69 -21.56 -36.87
C SER A 42 59.07 -21.96 -35.44
N PRO A 43 60.20 -22.66 -35.23
CA PRO A 43 60.67 -22.94 -33.88
C PRO A 43 60.76 -21.69 -33.00
N GLY A 44 60.32 -21.76 -31.75
CA GLY A 44 60.21 -20.59 -30.85
C GLY A 44 58.98 -19.72 -31.03
N ALA A 45 57.96 -20.12 -31.81
CA ALA A 45 56.71 -19.39 -32.04
C ALA A 45 56.02 -18.94 -30.74
N PRO A 46 55.96 -19.70 -29.61
CA PRO A 46 55.35 -19.23 -28.38
C PRO A 46 55.99 -17.95 -27.81
N ALA A 47 57.31 -17.92 -27.74
CA ALA A 47 58.05 -16.80 -27.19
C ALA A 47 57.93 -15.58 -28.11
N ARG A 48 58.03 -15.80 -29.42
CA ARG A 48 57.88 -14.74 -30.46
C ARG A 48 56.47 -14.15 -30.43
N ALA A 49 55.43 -14.98 -30.32
CA ALA A 49 54.06 -14.50 -30.25
C ALA A 49 53.82 -13.59 -29.02
N ARG A 50 54.35 -13.96 -27.86
CA ARG A 50 54.32 -13.13 -26.67
C ARG A 50 55.06 -11.81 -26.87
N GLN A 51 56.28 -11.86 -27.42
CA GLN A 51 57.06 -10.66 -27.68
C GLN A 51 56.34 -9.69 -28.67
N VAL A 52 55.72 -10.24 -29.71
CA VAL A 52 54.88 -9.45 -30.63
C VAL A 52 53.70 -8.82 -29.90
N ALA A 53 53.04 -9.60 -29.09
CA ALA A 53 51.90 -9.10 -28.32
C ALA A 53 52.29 -7.96 -27.36
N ASP A 54 53.43 -8.09 -26.67
CA ASP A 54 53.92 -7.05 -25.75
C ASP A 54 54.28 -5.75 -26.52
N ARG A 55 54.91 -5.87 -27.70
CA ARG A 55 55.17 -4.71 -28.55
C ARG A 55 53.88 -4.05 -29.05
N LEU A 56 52.86 -4.85 -29.39
CA LEU A 56 51.55 -4.34 -29.81
C LEU A 56 50.81 -3.66 -28.67
N ARG A 57 50.86 -4.21 -27.45
CA ARG A 57 50.26 -3.61 -26.23
C ARG A 57 50.90 -2.28 -25.86
N ALA A 58 52.22 -2.16 -26.15
CA ALA A 58 52.96 -0.92 -25.89
C ALA A 58 52.73 0.19 -26.94
N LEU A 59 51.93 -0.06 -27.96
CA LEU A 59 51.57 0.96 -28.94
C LEU A 59 50.58 1.99 -28.34
N PRO A 60 50.70 3.26 -28.74
CA PRO A 60 49.68 4.25 -28.34
C PRO A 60 48.32 3.94 -28.99
N ALA A 61 47.24 4.41 -28.35
CA ALA A 61 45.85 4.13 -28.79
C ALA A 61 45.56 4.64 -30.21
N GLU A 62 46.24 5.66 -30.66
CA GLU A 62 46.16 6.28 -31.99
C GLU A 62 47.06 5.62 -33.06
N ALA A 63 47.87 4.63 -32.68
CA ALA A 63 48.75 3.94 -33.62
C ALA A 63 47.97 3.28 -34.76
N ARG A 64 48.23 3.68 -36.02
CA ARG A 64 47.43 3.24 -37.18
C ARG A 64 48.20 2.96 -38.43
N THR A 65 49.35 3.60 -38.64
CA THR A 65 50.14 3.43 -39.84
C THR A 65 50.93 2.13 -39.73
N VAL A 66 50.75 1.25 -40.71
CA VAL A 66 51.46 -0.03 -40.75
C VAL A 66 52.33 0.01 -42.01
N GLU A 67 53.61 -0.20 -41.82
CA GLU A 67 54.65 -0.15 -42.90
C GLU A 67 55.45 -1.45 -42.87
N ILE A 68 55.97 -1.83 -44.03
CA ILE A 68 56.92 -2.94 -44.17
C ILE A 68 58.24 -2.39 -44.63
N VAL A 69 59.32 -2.83 -43.98
CA VAL A 69 60.70 -2.37 -44.32
C VAL A 69 61.57 -3.59 -44.55
N PRO A 70 62.17 -3.74 -45.75
CA PRO A 70 63.15 -4.79 -46.02
C PRO A 70 64.37 -4.65 -45.11
N ALA A 71 64.85 -5.77 -44.56
CA ALA A 71 66.08 -5.86 -43.78
C ALA A 71 66.93 -7.04 -44.28
N SER A 72 68.16 -7.12 -43.84
CA SER A 72 69.05 -8.21 -44.28
C SER A 72 68.49 -9.58 -43.80
N GLY A 73 68.00 -10.37 -44.78
CA GLY A 73 67.41 -11.73 -44.50
C GLY A 73 65.99 -11.77 -43.92
N SER A 74 65.34 -10.63 -43.78
CA SER A 74 63.94 -10.55 -43.25
C SER A 74 63.21 -9.33 -43.83
N VAL A 75 61.90 -9.26 -43.58
CA VAL A 75 61.10 -8.07 -43.80
C VAL A 75 60.39 -7.71 -42.49
N ASP A 76 60.64 -6.53 -41.99
CA ASP A 76 60.10 -6.02 -40.73
C ASP A 76 58.77 -5.31 -40.95
N VAL A 77 57.82 -5.54 -39.99
CA VAL A 77 56.56 -4.82 -39.97
C VAL A 77 56.62 -3.82 -38.83
N TYR A 78 56.36 -2.57 -39.15
CA TYR A 78 56.32 -1.44 -38.24
C TYR A 78 54.89 -0.96 -38.08
N VAL A 79 54.57 -0.51 -36.90
CA VAL A 79 53.30 0.20 -36.59
C VAL A 79 53.65 1.55 -35.97
N SER A 80 53.25 2.62 -36.63
CA SER A 80 53.58 4.00 -36.23
C SER A 80 55.02 4.17 -35.80
N GLY A 81 55.94 3.71 -36.69
CA GLY A 81 57.41 3.82 -36.52
C GLY A 81 58.05 2.84 -35.52
N ARG A 82 57.27 1.95 -34.88
CA ARG A 82 57.83 0.93 -33.98
C ARG A 82 57.77 -0.46 -34.59
N ARG A 83 58.94 -1.15 -34.60
CA ARG A 83 59.00 -2.53 -35.11
C ARG A 83 58.19 -3.48 -34.24
N VAL A 84 57.20 -4.17 -34.81
CA VAL A 84 56.32 -5.12 -34.15
C VAL A 84 56.74 -6.55 -34.37
N VAL A 85 56.98 -6.94 -35.62
CA VAL A 85 57.36 -8.31 -35.99
C VAL A 85 58.27 -8.32 -37.22
N SER A 86 59.09 -9.37 -37.30
CA SER A 86 59.93 -9.62 -38.48
C SER A 86 59.52 -10.94 -39.15
N ALA A 87 59.32 -10.93 -40.46
CA ALA A 87 59.11 -12.11 -41.27
C ALA A 87 60.46 -12.56 -41.83
N ASP A 88 61.11 -13.48 -41.16
CA ASP A 88 62.37 -14.07 -41.58
C ASP A 88 62.18 -15.25 -42.54
N ALA A 89 63.27 -15.75 -43.11
CA ALA A 89 63.25 -16.88 -44.06
C ALA A 89 62.74 -18.19 -43.44
N ALA A 90 62.92 -18.41 -42.10
CA ALA A 90 62.43 -19.59 -41.42
C ALA A 90 60.92 -19.53 -41.27
N GLU A 91 60.39 -18.41 -40.83
CA GLU A 91 58.96 -18.21 -40.66
C GLU A 91 58.20 -18.22 -41.98
N ALA A 92 58.80 -17.60 -43.00
CA ALA A 92 58.27 -17.59 -44.38
C ALA A 92 58.16 -19.00 -44.96
N ARG A 93 59.23 -19.82 -44.83
CA ARG A 93 59.17 -21.25 -45.20
C ARG A 93 58.12 -22.06 -44.44
N ALA A 94 58.00 -21.84 -43.12
CA ALA A 94 56.97 -22.49 -42.32
C ALA A 94 55.57 -22.11 -42.77
N ASN A 95 55.39 -20.91 -43.29
CA ASN A 95 54.12 -20.43 -43.84
C ASN A 95 53.96 -20.66 -45.35
N ARG A 96 54.92 -21.36 -45.99
CA ARG A 96 54.94 -21.68 -47.43
C ARG A 96 54.86 -20.43 -48.36
N THR A 97 55.61 -19.40 -48.04
CA THR A 97 55.58 -18.10 -48.74
C THR A 97 56.95 -17.42 -48.69
N SER A 98 57.07 -16.26 -49.28
CA SER A 98 58.27 -15.42 -49.18
C SER A 98 58.18 -14.49 -47.94
N PRO A 99 59.35 -14.01 -47.43
CA PRO A 99 59.35 -13.04 -46.34
C PRO A 99 58.55 -11.77 -46.65
N PHE A 100 58.64 -11.26 -47.84
CA PHE A 100 57.91 -10.07 -48.27
C PHE A 100 56.40 -10.29 -48.34
N ALA A 101 56.00 -11.40 -48.96
CA ALA A 101 54.54 -11.74 -49.01
C ALA A 101 53.93 -11.98 -47.64
N LEU A 102 54.67 -12.64 -46.74
CA LEU A 102 54.24 -12.86 -45.38
C LEU A 102 54.07 -11.56 -44.56
N ALA A 103 55.09 -10.69 -44.63
CA ALA A 103 55.08 -9.38 -44.00
C ALA A 103 53.94 -8.50 -44.54
N SER A 104 53.72 -8.52 -45.87
CA SER A 104 52.61 -7.80 -46.49
C SER A 104 51.27 -8.29 -46.03
N GLN A 105 51.07 -9.61 -45.90
CA GLN A 105 49.83 -10.18 -45.37
C GLN A 105 49.61 -9.77 -43.92
N TRP A 106 50.64 -9.85 -43.07
CA TRP A 106 50.58 -9.43 -41.69
C TRP A 106 50.28 -7.92 -41.54
N ALA A 107 50.94 -7.08 -42.35
CA ALA A 107 50.75 -5.65 -42.38
C ALA A 107 49.28 -5.29 -42.74
N GLN A 108 48.74 -5.92 -43.80
CA GLN A 108 47.30 -5.72 -44.15
C GLN A 108 46.35 -6.11 -43.05
N ARG A 109 46.56 -7.27 -42.41
CA ARG A 109 45.73 -7.73 -41.29
C ARG A 109 45.85 -6.82 -40.08
N LEU A 110 47.08 -6.37 -39.73
CA LEU A 110 47.35 -5.42 -38.68
C LEU A 110 46.64 -4.08 -38.94
N GLN A 111 46.79 -3.55 -40.17
CA GLN A 111 46.15 -2.31 -40.59
C GLN A 111 44.61 -2.42 -40.44
N ALA A 112 44.06 -3.52 -40.91
CA ALA A 112 42.62 -3.78 -40.79
C ALA A 112 42.17 -3.95 -39.31
N ALA A 113 42.99 -4.61 -38.46
CA ALA A 113 42.69 -4.82 -37.05
C ALA A 113 42.82 -3.53 -36.22
N LEU A 114 43.82 -2.70 -36.49
CA LEU A 114 44.01 -1.40 -35.84
C LEU A 114 42.97 -0.35 -36.25
N SER A 115 42.33 -0.55 -37.41
CA SER A 115 41.22 0.30 -37.87
C SER A 115 39.87 -0.06 -37.26
N VAL A 116 39.77 -1.20 -36.57
CA VAL A 116 38.53 -1.60 -35.90
C VAL A 116 38.20 -0.62 -34.79
N ARG A 117 36.96 -0.14 -34.80
CA ARG A 117 36.38 0.66 -33.74
C ARG A 117 35.06 0.05 -33.38
N ARG A 118 34.93 -0.39 -32.12
CA ARG A 118 33.69 -0.93 -31.58
C ARG A 118 33.29 -0.18 -30.31
N LEU A 119 32.02 0.08 -30.19
CA LEU A 119 31.41 0.69 -29.02
C LEU A 119 30.30 -0.22 -28.53
N THR A 120 30.32 -0.57 -27.24
CA THR A 120 29.27 -1.34 -26.57
C THR A 120 28.86 -0.61 -25.31
N VAL A 121 27.55 -0.50 -25.10
CA VAL A 121 26.92 0.02 -23.87
C VAL A 121 26.22 -1.15 -23.23
N ALA A 122 26.63 -1.52 -22.02
CA ALA A 122 26.14 -2.73 -21.35
C ALA A 122 24.63 -2.63 -21.05
N SER A 123 24.17 -1.45 -20.67
CA SER A 123 22.73 -1.17 -20.42
C SER A 123 22.32 0.07 -21.24
N PRO A 124 21.70 -0.11 -22.39
CA PRO A 124 21.33 1.02 -23.26
C PRO A 124 20.15 1.84 -22.71
N THR A 125 19.52 1.38 -21.63
CA THR A 125 18.43 2.07 -20.93
C THR A 125 18.75 2.18 -19.46
N LEU A 126 18.57 3.38 -18.89
CA LEU A 126 18.77 3.67 -17.48
C LEU A 126 17.55 4.42 -16.93
N VAL A 127 17.05 4.01 -15.77
CA VAL A 127 15.97 4.71 -15.07
C VAL A 127 16.53 5.21 -13.74
N LEU A 128 16.38 6.50 -13.47
CA LEU A 128 16.90 7.16 -12.26
C LEU A 128 15.80 7.97 -11.57
N PRO A 129 15.81 8.05 -10.24
CA PRO A 129 15.05 9.08 -9.56
C PRO A 129 15.68 10.47 -9.80
N VAL A 130 14.87 11.51 -9.66
CA VAL A 130 15.39 12.89 -9.58
C VAL A 130 16.37 12.97 -8.40
N GLY A 131 17.56 13.53 -8.64
CA GLY A 131 18.67 13.57 -7.68
C GLY A 131 19.49 12.27 -7.57
N GLY A 132 19.02 11.17 -8.16
CA GLY A 132 19.72 9.89 -8.13
C GLY A 132 20.81 9.78 -9.19
N SER A 133 21.70 8.81 -9.02
CA SER A 133 22.78 8.54 -10.01
C SER A 133 22.94 7.05 -10.29
N GLY A 134 23.43 6.73 -11.48
CA GLY A 134 23.77 5.37 -11.89
C GLY A 134 25.05 5.34 -12.71
N LEU A 135 25.70 4.18 -12.76
CA LEU A 135 26.88 3.93 -13.57
C LEU A 135 26.49 3.08 -14.78
N VAL A 136 26.93 3.49 -15.96
CA VAL A 136 26.77 2.76 -17.22
C VAL A 136 28.15 2.33 -17.71
N GLU A 137 28.32 1.02 -17.89
CA GLU A 137 29.54 0.50 -18.46
C GLU A 137 29.54 0.72 -19.98
N VAL A 138 30.58 1.36 -20.46
CA VAL A 138 30.79 1.70 -21.87
C VAL A 138 32.14 1.15 -22.30
N ARG A 139 32.12 0.09 -23.11
CA ARG A 139 33.36 -0.56 -23.61
C ARG A 139 33.66 -0.14 -25.02
N THR A 140 34.94 0.16 -25.27
CA THR A 140 35.45 0.48 -26.59
C THR A 140 36.59 -0.46 -26.98
N ILE A 141 36.70 -0.73 -28.28
CA ILE A 141 37.82 -1.46 -28.86
C ILE A 141 38.39 -0.62 -30.02
N PRO A 142 39.68 -0.23 -29.98
CA PRO A 142 40.59 -0.30 -28.83
C PRO A 142 40.10 0.51 -27.64
N PRO A 143 40.67 0.29 -26.42
CA PRO A 143 40.31 1.06 -25.25
C PRO A 143 40.43 2.57 -25.46
N GLY A 144 39.40 3.33 -25.09
CA GLY A 144 39.36 4.78 -25.23
C GLY A 144 38.02 5.33 -24.76
N ARG A 145 37.90 6.63 -24.67
CA ARG A 145 36.63 7.29 -24.33
C ARG A 145 35.85 7.61 -25.60
N PRO A 146 34.55 7.23 -25.69
CA PRO A 146 33.72 7.70 -26.80
C PRO A 146 33.38 9.18 -26.63
N GLU A 147 33.09 9.83 -27.71
CA GLU A 147 32.53 11.17 -27.76
C GLU A 147 31.06 11.10 -27.33
N VAL A 148 30.64 12.05 -26.48
CA VAL A 148 29.26 12.24 -26.09
C VAL A 148 28.63 13.27 -27.01
N GLY A 149 27.61 12.89 -27.75
CA GLY A 149 26.84 13.79 -28.61
C GLY A 149 25.90 14.70 -27.82
N PRO A 150 25.14 15.56 -28.52
CA PRO A 150 24.22 16.50 -27.88
C PRO A 150 23.15 15.78 -27.04
N TYR A 151 22.87 16.29 -25.85
CA TYR A 151 21.81 15.84 -24.95
C TYR A 151 21.27 17.02 -24.11
N ASP A 152 20.16 16.88 -23.40
CA ASP A 152 19.65 17.93 -22.52
C ASP A 152 20.29 17.86 -21.12
N PRO A 153 21.18 18.80 -20.77
CA PRO A 153 21.89 18.81 -19.50
C PRO A 153 20.97 19.22 -18.31
N ARG A 154 19.77 19.76 -18.58
CA ARG A 154 18.78 20.04 -17.54
C ARG A 154 18.17 18.76 -17.01
N VAL A 155 18.06 17.71 -17.84
CA VAL A 155 17.48 16.40 -17.45
C VAL A 155 18.54 15.52 -16.79
N VAL A 156 19.75 15.43 -17.36
CA VAL A 156 20.84 14.62 -16.81
C VAL A 156 22.16 15.34 -16.85
N GLU A 157 23.01 15.05 -15.88
CA GLU A 157 24.44 15.38 -15.90
C GLU A 157 25.25 14.12 -16.15
N LEU A 158 26.28 14.22 -17.00
CA LEU A 158 27.15 13.12 -17.36
C LEU A 158 28.58 13.38 -16.89
N GLN A 159 29.17 12.39 -16.25
CA GLN A 159 30.56 12.45 -15.80
C GLN A 159 31.24 11.10 -16.02
N TRP A 160 32.45 11.11 -16.61
CA TRP A 160 33.26 9.90 -16.70
C TRP A 160 33.86 9.54 -15.34
N ALA A 161 33.46 8.39 -14.79
CA ALA A 161 33.96 7.82 -13.53
C ALA A 161 35.10 6.80 -13.79
N GLY A 162 35.88 7.00 -14.83
CA GLY A 162 36.97 6.14 -15.30
C GLY A 162 36.91 5.97 -16.82
N PRO A 163 37.77 5.10 -17.38
CA PRO A 163 37.86 4.94 -18.83
C PRO A 163 36.66 4.23 -19.48
N GLN A 164 35.89 3.45 -18.67
CA GLN A 164 34.82 2.60 -19.17
C GLN A 164 33.49 2.78 -18.42
N HIS A 165 33.40 3.76 -17.52
CA HIS A 165 32.19 4.01 -16.72
C HIS A 165 31.72 5.43 -16.90
N LEU A 166 30.49 5.57 -17.38
CA LEU A 166 29.78 6.85 -17.46
C LEU A 166 28.81 6.94 -16.26
N ARG A 167 29.08 7.90 -15.37
CA ARG A 167 28.14 8.26 -14.29
C ARG A 167 27.09 9.20 -14.86
N VAL A 168 25.83 8.85 -14.62
CA VAL A 168 24.66 9.63 -15.03
C VAL A 168 23.95 10.09 -13.77
N VAL A 169 23.69 11.38 -13.65
CA VAL A 169 22.95 11.97 -12.52
C VAL A 169 21.66 12.56 -13.06
N GLY A 170 20.52 12.14 -12.52
CA GLY A 170 19.20 12.68 -12.87
C GLY A 170 18.99 14.05 -12.22
N ARG A 171 18.75 15.10 -12.99
CA ARG A 171 18.54 16.49 -12.51
C ARG A 171 17.07 16.85 -12.38
N THR A 172 16.34 16.70 -13.48
CA THR A 172 14.90 16.97 -13.53
C THR A 172 14.16 15.83 -14.21
N ALA A 173 12.88 15.67 -13.89
CA ALA A 173 12.05 14.65 -14.52
C ALA A 173 11.99 14.84 -16.04
N GLY A 174 12.21 13.77 -16.80
CA GLY A 174 12.24 13.81 -18.25
C GLY A 174 12.84 12.55 -18.87
N THR A 175 12.92 12.55 -20.18
CA THR A 175 13.56 11.49 -20.96
C THR A 175 14.61 12.12 -21.85
N VAL A 176 15.82 11.58 -21.83
CA VAL A 176 16.93 12.05 -22.68
C VAL A 176 17.57 10.89 -23.41
N ARG A 177 18.00 11.14 -24.65
CA ARG A 177 18.83 10.25 -25.45
C ARG A 177 20.23 10.83 -25.53
N VAL A 178 21.20 10.02 -25.14
CA VAL A 178 22.61 10.39 -25.13
C VAL A 178 23.31 9.61 -26.25
N PRO A 179 23.63 10.25 -27.37
CA PRO A 179 24.42 9.60 -28.42
C PRO A 179 25.86 9.44 -27.97
N LEU A 180 26.43 8.26 -28.18
CA LEU A 180 27.81 7.94 -27.90
C LEU A 180 28.48 7.51 -29.24
N ARG A 181 29.63 8.09 -29.59
CA ARG A 181 30.37 7.80 -30.84
C ARG A 181 31.79 7.35 -30.55
N TYR A 182 32.23 6.35 -31.27
CA TYR A 182 33.61 5.90 -31.24
C TYR A 182 34.05 5.49 -32.65
N GLY A 183 34.68 6.41 -33.38
CA GLY A 183 34.93 6.26 -34.83
C GLY A 183 33.61 6.06 -35.59
N PRO A 184 33.49 5.00 -36.41
CA PRO A 184 32.26 4.72 -37.15
C PRO A 184 31.15 4.06 -36.29
N SER A 185 31.49 3.61 -35.07
CA SER A 185 30.52 2.99 -34.17
C SER A 185 29.70 4.05 -33.40
N GLN A 186 28.39 3.91 -33.44
CA GLN A 186 27.48 4.76 -32.68
C GLN A 186 26.54 3.90 -31.84
N ARG A 187 26.23 4.35 -30.61
CA ARG A 187 25.24 3.78 -29.70
C ARG A 187 24.48 4.90 -29.05
N GLU A 188 23.27 4.59 -28.55
CA GLU A 188 22.42 5.52 -27.84
C GLU A 188 22.17 4.97 -26.42
N LEU A 189 22.36 5.81 -25.41
CA LEU A 189 21.93 5.57 -24.04
C LEU A 189 20.64 6.36 -23.82
N ARG A 190 19.57 5.66 -23.46
CA ARG A 190 18.28 6.26 -23.07
C ARG A 190 18.21 6.37 -21.57
N VAL A 191 17.95 7.56 -21.06
CA VAL A 191 17.81 7.82 -19.64
C VAL A 191 16.44 8.38 -19.37
N TRP A 192 15.73 7.73 -18.45
CA TRP A 192 14.47 8.20 -17.90
C TRP A 192 14.69 8.66 -16.47
N VAL A 193 14.47 9.95 -16.21
CA VAL A 193 14.51 10.53 -14.89
C VAL A 193 13.07 10.72 -14.43
N ARG A 194 12.69 10.09 -13.32
CA ARG A 194 11.34 10.11 -12.79
C ARG A 194 11.34 10.59 -11.33
N PRO A 195 10.30 11.29 -10.87
CA PRO A 195 10.16 11.56 -9.44
C PRO A 195 9.95 10.26 -8.67
N LEU A 196 10.14 10.27 -7.37
CA LEU A 196 9.69 9.21 -6.48
C LEU A 196 8.18 9.36 -6.27
N SER A 197 7.46 8.25 -6.07
CA SER A 197 6.02 8.24 -5.85
C SER A 197 5.58 8.85 -4.51
N GLY A 198 6.52 9.14 -3.62
CA GLY A 198 6.28 9.74 -2.32
C GLY A 198 7.45 9.57 -1.37
N GLN A 199 7.18 9.79 -0.08
CA GLN A 199 8.14 9.63 1.01
C GLN A 199 7.51 8.84 2.15
N LEU A 200 8.18 7.79 2.62
CA LEU A 200 7.77 7.04 3.81
C LEU A 200 8.13 7.84 5.06
N PRO A 201 7.27 7.81 6.10
CA PRO A 201 7.62 8.39 7.40
C PRO A 201 8.72 7.58 8.09
N GLU A 202 9.51 8.25 8.91
CA GLU A 202 10.58 7.61 9.69
C GLU A 202 9.99 6.69 10.77
N GLN A 203 8.89 7.13 11.40
CA GLN A 203 8.12 6.38 12.40
C GLN A 203 6.67 6.85 12.43
N VAL A 204 5.80 6.03 12.99
CA VAL A 204 4.36 6.32 13.17
C VAL A 204 3.92 5.92 14.57
N GLU A 205 3.12 6.78 15.20
CA GLU A 205 2.46 6.48 16.46
C GLU A 205 0.94 6.45 16.28
N ALA A 206 0.28 5.52 17.00
CA ALA A 206 -1.16 5.37 17.04
C ALA A 206 -1.64 5.06 18.47
N VAL A 207 -2.89 5.41 18.75
CA VAL A 207 -3.55 5.14 20.01
C VAL A 207 -4.81 4.33 19.75
N VAL A 208 -4.97 3.25 20.50
CA VAL A 208 -6.20 2.47 20.61
C VAL A 208 -6.74 2.55 22.02
N THR A 209 -7.98 2.16 22.23
CA THR A 209 -8.64 2.22 23.52
C THR A 209 -9.32 0.89 23.86
N GLY A 210 -9.73 0.75 25.11
CA GLY A 210 -10.53 -0.36 25.60
C GLY A 210 -9.80 -1.23 26.61
N GLU A 211 -10.57 -2.05 27.33
CA GLU A 211 -9.99 -3.04 28.25
C GLU A 211 -9.05 -3.99 27.49
N VAL A 212 -9.51 -4.47 26.33
CA VAL A 212 -8.71 -5.19 25.34
C VAL A 212 -9.06 -4.64 23.96
N ALA A 213 -8.12 -3.93 23.32
CA ALA A 213 -8.25 -3.54 21.92
C ALA A 213 -8.01 -4.77 21.03
N PRO A 214 -8.99 -5.21 20.21
CA PRO A 214 -8.84 -6.35 19.33
C PRO A 214 -7.75 -6.12 18.27
N ALA A 215 -7.13 -7.18 17.78
CA ALA A 215 -6.03 -7.12 16.79
C ALA A 215 -6.37 -6.35 15.51
N ASP A 216 -7.61 -6.45 15.05
CA ASP A 216 -8.09 -5.71 13.87
C ASP A 216 -8.24 -4.20 14.14
N VAL A 217 -8.65 -3.80 15.36
CA VAL A 217 -8.66 -2.38 15.78
C VAL A 217 -7.24 -1.83 15.86
N VAL A 218 -6.30 -2.61 16.42
CA VAL A 218 -4.87 -2.24 16.47
C VAL A 218 -4.31 -2.07 15.06
N ARG A 219 -4.63 -3.00 14.16
CA ARG A 219 -4.22 -2.93 12.76
C ARG A 219 -4.83 -1.72 12.04
N GLU A 220 -6.11 -1.44 12.24
CA GLU A 220 -6.78 -0.28 11.64
C GLU A 220 -6.17 1.04 12.11
N ALA A 221 -5.84 1.17 13.40
CA ALA A 221 -5.15 2.33 13.94
C ALA A 221 -3.79 2.56 13.27
N ALA A 222 -3.03 1.49 13.02
CA ALA A 222 -1.76 1.57 12.29
C ALA A 222 -1.96 2.05 10.85
N LEU A 223 -2.93 1.46 10.13
CA LEU A 223 -3.24 1.81 8.74
C LEU A 223 -3.62 3.28 8.62
N ARG A 224 -4.54 3.76 9.45
CA ARG A 224 -5.00 5.15 9.44
C ARG A 224 -3.88 6.13 9.79
N SER A 225 -3.01 5.76 10.72
CA SER A 225 -1.87 6.61 11.08
C SER A 225 -0.81 6.65 9.98
N LEU A 226 -0.55 5.53 9.29
CA LEU A 226 0.32 5.49 8.12
C LEU A 226 -0.24 6.36 6.98
N GLU A 227 -1.53 6.24 6.66
CA GLU A 227 -2.21 7.08 5.65
C GLU A 227 -2.13 8.58 5.98
N ARG A 228 -2.11 8.93 7.26
CA ARG A 228 -1.99 10.31 7.71
C ARG A 228 -0.62 10.92 7.48
N VAL A 229 0.44 10.15 7.73
CA VAL A 229 1.83 10.66 7.79
C VAL A 229 2.59 10.46 6.47
N ALA A 230 2.25 9.43 5.69
CA ALA A 230 2.87 9.19 4.41
C ALA A 230 2.60 10.33 3.43
N ARG A 231 3.66 10.81 2.78
CA ARG A 231 3.55 11.83 1.73
C ARG A 231 3.53 11.14 0.38
N THR A 232 2.46 11.34 -0.37
CA THR A 232 2.29 10.76 -1.71
C THR A 232 2.25 11.85 -2.76
N GLU A 233 2.87 11.60 -3.91
CA GLU A 233 2.70 12.44 -5.09
C GLU A 233 1.27 12.36 -5.64
N PRO A 234 0.79 13.38 -6.35
CA PRO A 234 -0.53 13.35 -6.98
C PRO A 234 -0.72 12.09 -7.84
N GLY A 235 -1.80 11.35 -7.59
CA GLY A 235 -2.11 10.10 -8.30
C GLY A 235 -1.29 8.89 -7.84
N ALA A 236 -0.51 9.00 -6.77
CA ALA A 236 0.13 7.87 -6.12
C ALA A 236 -0.77 7.30 -4.99
N PHE A 237 -0.63 6.02 -4.72
CA PHE A 237 -1.36 5.32 -3.65
C PHE A 237 -0.43 4.58 -2.72
N LEU A 238 -0.81 4.60 -1.45
CA LEU A 238 -0.17 3.87 -0.39
C LEU A 238 -0.72 2.44 -0.35
N GLU A 239 0.16 1.46 -0.41
CA GLU A 239 -0.15 0.05 -0.18
C GLU A 239 0.54 -0.38 1.11
N VAL A 240 -0.21 -0.98 2.01
CA VAL A 240 0.34 -1.54 3.25
C VAL A 240 0.34 -3.06 3.12
N GLY A 241 1.50 -3.67 3.29
CA GLY A 241 1.68 -5.11 3.25
C GLY A 241 1.09 -5.79 4.48
N ALA A 242 1.02 -7.12 4.45
CA ALA A 242 0.49 -7.90 5.56
C ALA A 242 1.33 -7.70 6.83
N PHE A 243 0.65 -7.47 7.95
CA PHE A 243 1.19 -7.48 9.31
C PHE A 243 0.06 -7.83 10.29
N GLU A 244 0.39 -8.47 11.36
CA GLU A 244 -0.56 -8.98 12.35
C GLU A 244 -0.14 -8.55 13.75
N PRO A 245 -0.64 -7.41 14.23
CA PRO A 245 -0.42 -7.02 15.63
C PRO A 245 -1.29 -7.88 16.55
N PRO A 246 -0.85 -8.18 17.78
CA PRO A 246 -1.68 -8.84 18.77
C PRO A 246 -2.80 -7.91 19.26
N PRO A 247 -3.87 -8.45 19.90
CA PRO A 247 -4.73 -7.63 20.71
C PRO A 247 -3.92 -7.01 21.86
N LEU A 248 -4.30 -5.79 22.27
CA LEU A 248 -3.59 -5.03 23.31
C LEU A 248 -4.51 -4.82 24.52
N ARG A 249 -4.06 -5.23 25.72
CA ARG A 249 -4.72 -4.87 26.98
C ARG A 249 -4.47 -3.41 27.31
N ALA A 250 -5.31 -2.87 28.18
CA ALA A 250 -5.15 -1.51 28.70
C ALA A 250 -3.71 -1.28 29.22
N GLY A 251 -3.09 -0.20 28.79
CA GLY A 251 -1.70 0.14 29.13
C GLY A 251 -0.61 -0.54 28.30
N GLU A 252 -0.92 -1.57 27.53
CA GLU A 252 0.06 -2.27 26.68
C GLU A 252 0.47 -1.44 25.46
N VAL A 253 1.68 -1.73 24.97
CA VAL A 253 2.28 -1.08 23.79
C VAL A 253 2.81 -2.13 22.84
N TRP A 254 2.41 -2.06 21.59
CA TRP A 254 2.99 -2.83 20.50
C TRP A 254 3.97 -1.99 19.70
N ARG A 255 5.10 -2.60 19.28
CA ARG A 255 6.08 -2.01 18.38
C ARG A 255 6.40 -3.01 17.28
N GLY A 256 6.32 -2.57 16.02
CA GLY A 256 6.60 -3.43 14.89
C GLY A 256 6.97 -2.66 13.63
N GLY A 257 7.59 -3.35 12.67
CA GLY A 257 7.88 -2.79 11.36
C GLY A 257 6.78 -3.19 10.38
N VAL A 258 6.04 -2.23 9.86
CA VAL A 258 4.96 -2.44 8.88
C VAL A 258 5.50 -2.28 7.47
N PRO A 259 5.33 -3.28 6.56
CA PRO A 259 5.73 -3.15 5.17
C PRO A 259 4.84 -2.13 4.46
N VAL A 260 5.46 -1.16 3.78
CA VAL A 260 4.73 -0.08 3.11
C VAL A 260 5.33 0.16 1.73
N ARG A 261 4.47 0.41 0.75
CA ARG A 261 4.85 0.75 -0.61
C ARG A 261 3.98 1.89 -1.13
N ILE A 262 4.61 2.91 -1.71
CA ILE A 262 3.91 3.96 -2.45
C ILE A 262 4.14 3.70 -3.93
N ARG A 263 3.08 3.65 -4.73
CA ARG A 263 3.13 3.41 -6.18
C ARG A 263 2.40 4.48 -6.96
N SER A 264 2.93 4.77 -8.16
CA SER A 264 2.32 5.64 -9.15
C SER A 264 2.65 5.12 -10.56
N PRO A 265 1.75 5.25 -11.54
CA PRO A 265 2.06 4.94 -12.94
C PRO A 265 3.09 5.91 -13.54
N PHE A 266 3.30 7.08 -12.93
CA PHE A 266 4.14 8.16 -13.46
C PHE A 266 5.44 8.39 -12.68
N ALA A 267 5.62 7.72 -11.53
CA ALA A 267 6.75 7.90 -10.63
C ALA A 267 7.38 6.55 -10.24
N LEU A 268 8.60 6.59 -9.74
CA LEU A 268 9.26 5.39 -9.22
C LEU A 268 8.67 5.00 -7.87
N PRO A 269 8.42 3.72 -7.62
CA PRO A 269 7.89 3.26 -6.34
C PRO A 269 8.88 3.52 -5.21
N VAL A 270 8.31 3.79 -4.03
CA VAL A 270 9.06 3.86 -2.77
C VAL A 270 8.54 2.76 -1.88
N GLU A 271 9.41 1.93 -1.34
CA GLU A 271 9.05 0.81 -0.47
C GLU A 271 10.02 0.67 0.70
N GLY A 272 9.51 0.19 1.83
CA GLY A 272 10.28 -0.01 3.05
C GLY A 272 9.45 -0.60 4.18
N ARG A 273 10.08 -0.72 5.35
CA ARG A 273 9.39 -1.07 6.60
C ARG A 273 9.38 0.16 7.50
N VAL A 274 8.18 0.63 7.84
CA VAL A 274 7.98 1.79 8.71
C VAL A 274 7.83 1.30 10.15
N PRO A 275 8.63 1.78 11.11
CA PRO A 275 8.44 1.53 12.52
C PRO A 275 7.10 2.13 13.00
N VAL A 276 6.25 1.29 13.62
CA VAL A 276 4.96 1.70 14.16
C VAL A 276 4.90 1.36 15.64
N THR A 277 4.49 2.33 16.45
CA THR A 277 4.23 2.16 17.88
C THR A 277 2.75 2.40 18.15
N ILE A 278 2.06 1.43 18.75
CA ILE A 278 0.64 1.53 19.10
C ILE A 278 0.50 1.34 20.60
N ARG A 279 -0.21 2.28 21.26
CA ARG A 279 -0.49 2.26 22.69
C ARG A 279 -1.98 2.04 22.93
N ASN A 280 -2.34 1.10 23.81
CA ASN A 280 -3.70 1.03 24.33
C ASN A 280 -3.82 1.93 25.55
N GLN A 281 -4.52 3.05 25.38
CA GLN A 281 -4.73 4.06 26.42
C GLN A 281 -6.16 3.99 26.92
N VAL A 282 -6.33 3.82 28.23
CA VAL A 282 -7.66 3.93 28.85
C VAL A 282 -8.17 5.36 28.69
N MET A 283 -9.40 5.50 28.18
CA MET A 283 -10.07 6.78 28.00
C MET A 283 -11.50 6.67 28.52
N GLU A 284 -11.96 7.69 29.23
CA GLU A 284 -13.37 7.82 29.55
C GLU A 284 -14.11 8.36 28.32
N LEU A 285 -15.04 7.56 27.81
CA LEU A 285 -15.81 7.89 26.62
C LEU A 285 -17.17 8.42 27.02
N ALA A 286 -17.53 9.60 26.51
CA ALA A 286 -18.83 10.17 26.73
C ALA A 286 -19.94 9.38 26.01
N PRO A 287 -21.11 9.17 26.61
CA PRO A 287 -22.25 8.61 25.90
C PRO A 287 -22.64 9.50 24.71
N PRO A 288 -23.17 8.92 23.63
CA PRO A 288 -23.58 9.72 22.48
C PRO A 288 -24.79 10.59 22.79
N SER A 289 -24.66 11.89 22.50
CA SER A 289 -25.72 12.89 22.70
C SER A 289 -26.78 12.85 21.61
N ARG A 290 -26.44 12.35 20.42
CA ARG A 290 -27.31 12.28 19.24
C ARG A 290 -27.05 11.00 18.44
N LEU A 291 -28.13 10.58 17.73
CA LEU A 291 -28.06 9.55 16.71
C LEU A 291 -28.24 10.19 15.33
N LEU A 292 -27.27 9.98 14.46
CA LEU A 292 -27.29 10.39 13.07
C LEU A 292 -27.72 9.20 12.22
N VAL A 293 -28.76 9.33 11.42
CA VAL A 293 -29.28 8.24 10.59
C VAL A 293 -29.25 8.62 9.12
N SER A 294 -28.62 7.77 8.32
CA SER A 294 -28.58 7.87 6.85
C SER A 294 -29.11 6.57 6.26
N ASN A 295 -30.43 6.50 6.03
CA ASN A 295 -31.09 5.36 5.41
C ASN A 295 -32.09 5.78 4.32
N ASN A 296 -32.02 7.02 3.87
CA ASN A 296 -32.89 7.53 2.81
C ASN A 296 -32.06 8.40 1.82
N PRO A 297 -32.07 8.07 0.51
CA PRO A 297 -32.74 6.91 -0.11
C PRO A 297 -32.10 5.60 0.32
N GLU A 298 -32.90 4.59 0.68
CA GLU A 298 -32.36 3.26 0.94
C GLU A 298 -31.75 2.67 -0.34
N ARG A 299 -32.42 2.86 -1.48
CA ARG A 299 -31.96 2.41 -2.79
C ARG A 299 -31.27 3.52 -3.56
N ILE A 300 -29.94 3.53 -3.55
CA ILE A 300 -29.13 4.56 -4.22
C ILE A 300 -29.08 4.31 -5.72
N VAL A 301 -29.46 5.32 -6.51
CA VAL A 301 -29.31 5.34 -7.98
C VAL A 301 -28.41 6.49 -8.45
N ALA A 302 -28.50 7.65 -7.81
CA ALA A 302 -27.72 8.85 -8.13
C ALA A 302 -26.41 8.93 -7.31
N ASP A 303 -25.45 9.72 -7.79
CA ASP A 303 -24.27 10.12 -7.03
C ASP A 303 -24.61 11.37 -6.21
N GLY A 304 -24.05 11.49 -5.01
CA GLY A 304 -24.32 12.68 -4.17
C GLY A 304 -23.93 12.48 -2.72
N VAL A 305 -24.24 13.46 -1.89
CA VAL A 305 -24.18 13.40 -0.44
C VAL A 305 -25.51 12.88 0.08
N LEU A 306 -25.46 11.72 0.74
CA LEU A 306 -26.65 11.08 1.31
C LEU A 306 -27.03 11.66 2.66
N PHE A 307 -26.03 12.09 3.44
CA PHE A 307 -26.22 12.68 4.75
C PHE A 307 -25.06 13.58 5.14
N ARG A 308 -25.32 14.65 5.87
CA ARG A 308 -24.33 15.56 6.42
C ARG A 308 -24.79 16.16 7.74
N GLU A 309 -23.88 16.24 8.72
CA GLU A 309 -24.14 16.84 10.03
C GLU A 309 -22.84 17.38 10.64
N VAL A 310 -22.98 18.35 11.54
CA VAL A 310 -21.88 18.94 12.31
C VAL A 310 -21.85 18.33 13.70
N VAL A 311 -20.67 17.91 14.14
CA VAL A 311 -20.39 17.39 15.49
C VAL A 311 -19.56 18.41 16.24
N GLY A 312 -20.04 18.84 17.39
CA GLY A 312 -19.38 19.86 18.22
C GLY A 312 -18.09 19.37 18.89
N SER A 313 -17.28 20.34 19.38
CA SER A 313 -16.13 20.03 20.21
C SER A 313 -16.58 19.35 21.52
N GLY A 314 -15.92 18.28 21.94
CA GLY A 314 -16.28 17.47 23.12
C GLY A 314 -17.48 16.56 22.92
N GLU A 315 -18.21 16.71 21.81
CA GLU A 315 -19.43 15.94 21.54
C GLU A 315 -19.12 14.51 21.12
N SER A 316 -19.95 13.58 21.62
CA SER A 316 -20.01 12.19 21.15
C SER A 316 -21.31 11.99 20.38
N VAL A 317 -21.25 11.40 19.18
CA VAL A 317 -22.42 11.06 18.36
C VAL A 317 -22.32 9.62 17.88
N ARG A 318 -23.49 8.99 17.69
CA ARG A 318 -23.61 7.71 17.01
C ARG A 318 -24.13 7.93 15.61
N MET A 319 -23.67 7.15 14.64
CA MET A 319 -24.17 7.19 13.29
C MET A 319 -24.50 5.79 12.79
N LEU A 320 -25.68 5.66 12.19
CA LEU A 320 -26.13 4.50 11.42
C LEU A 320 -26.29 4.90 9.97
N TYR A 321 -25.73 4.12 9.04
CA TYR A 321 -26.08 4.19 7.62
C TYR A 321 -26.42 2.80 7.10
N HIS A 322 -27.39 2.76 6.18
CA HIS A 322 -27.81 1.52 5.52
C HIS A 322 -28.35 1.85 4.12
N HIS A 323 -27.69 1.35 3.07
CA HIS A 323 -28.03 1.68 1.70
C HIS A 323 -27.78 0.52 0.75
N SER A 324 -28.67 0.33 -0.22
CA SER A 324 -28.53 -0.62 -1.31
C SER A 324 -28.15 0.08 -2.63
N ASN A 325 -27.33 -0.57 -3.45
CA ASN A 325 -27.02 -0.05 -4.79
C ASN A 325 -28.11 -0.46 -5.79
N GLY A 326 -28.97 0.48 -6.14
CA GLY A 326 -30.03 0.33 -7.14
C GLY A 326 -29.60 0.68 -8.57
N ALA A 327 -28.36 1.11 -8.78
CA ALA A 327 -27.84 1.43 -10.12
C ALA A 327 -27.30 0.19 -10.82
N SER A 328 -27.08 0.31 -12.14
CA SER A 328 -26.50 -0.77 -12.97
C SER A 328 -24.96 -0.85 -12.93
N ARG A 329 -24.32 0.07 -12.19
CA ARG A 329 -22.87 0.16 -12.05
C ARG A 329 -22.48 0.13 -10.57
N ASP A 330 -21.25 -0.29 -10.31
CA ASP A 330 -20.69 -0.25 -8.96
C ASP A 330 -20.70 1.17 -8.42
N LYS A 331 -21.17 1.30 -7.20
CA LYS A 331 -21.08 2.52 -6.39
C LYS A 331 -19.99 2.37 -5.33
N VAL A 332 -19.53 3.50 -4.82
CA VAL A 332 -18.67 3.57 -3.65
C VAL A 332 -19.35 4.45 -2.62
N VAL A 333 -19.71 3.86 -1.50
CA VAL A 333 -20.23 4.59 -0.33
C VAL A 333 -19.06 4.92 0.59
N THR A 334 -18.94 6.18 0.98
CA THR A 334 -17.85 6.68 1.81
C THR A 334 -18.37 7.52 2.96
N VAL A 335 -17.89 7.25 4.15
CA VAL A 335 -18.12 8.11 5.33
C VAL A 335 -16.88 8.98 5.55
N TRP A 336 -17.10 10.29 5.64
CA TRP A 336 -16.07 11.30 5.77
C TRP A 336 -16.17 12.03 7.11
N LEU A 337 -15.01 12.44 7.65
CA LEU A 337 -14.88 13.53 8.61
C LEU A 337 -14.07 14.64 7.97
N ARG A 338 -14.62 15.84 7.99
CA ARG A 338 -13.98 17.07 7.54
C ARG A 338 -13.78 18.01 8.72
N ASN A 339 -12.60 18.57 8.82
CA ASN A 339 -12.28 19.62 9.77
C ASN A 339 -12.30 20.98 9.06
N PRO A 340 -13.33 21.81 9.25
CA PRO A 340 -13.40 23.13 8.65
C PRO A 340 -12.64 24.20 9.44
N SER A 341 -11.91 23.84 10.48
CA SER A 341 -11.19 24.77 11.36
C SER A 341 -9.71 24.88 11.03
N SER A 342 -9.07 25.95 11.51
CA SER A 342 -7.64 26.20 11.35
C SER A 342 -6.74 25.41 12.33
N ARG A 343 -7.33 24.59 13.21
CA ARG A 343 -6.60 23.76 14.15
C ARG A 343 -6.88 22.30 13.86
N PRO A 344 -5.91 21.39 14.04
CA PRO A 344 -6.19 19.95 13.95
C PRO A 344 -7.20 19.54 15.03
N ALA A 345 -7.95 18.48 14.75
CA ALA A 345 -8.88 17.88 15.68
C ALA A 345 -8.50 16.42 15.95
N ARG A 346 -8.68 15.97 17.19
CA ARG A 346 -8.52 14.57 17.58
C ARG A 346 -9.86 13.95 17.86
N VAL A 347 -10.10 12.77 17.32
CA VAL A 347 -11.36 12.05 17.48
C VAL A 347 -11.10 10.63 17.92
N HIS A 348 -11.95 10.14 18.82
CA HIS A 348 -12.08 8.72 19.10
C HIS A 348 -13.13 8.12 18.18
N LEU A 349 -12.86 6.93 17.63
CA LEU A 349 -13.74 6.24 16.70
C LEU A 349 -13.91 4.76 17.09
N GLN A 350 -15.16 4.34 17.24
CA GLN A 350 -15.60 2.94 17.22
C GLN A 350 -16.29 2.72 15.88
N LEU A 351 -15.75 1.84 15.04
CA LEU A 351 -16.23 1.65 13.66
C LEU A 351 -16.59 0.19 13.40
N ALA A 352 -17.85 -0.05 13.09
CA ALA A 352 -18.39 -1.32 12.64
C ALA A 352 -19.02 -1.13 11.24
N ALA A 353 -18.23 -1.36 10.20
CA ALA A 353 -18.61 -1.19 8.80
C ALA A 353 -18.17 -2.42 7.99
N PRO A 354 -18.91 -3.53 8.06
CA PRO A 354 -18.64 -4.72 7.27
C PRO A 354 -18.70 -4.40 5.78
N GLY A 355 -18.06 -5.22 4.96
CA GLY A 355 -18.10 -5.08 3.49
C GLY A 355 -19.52 -5.17 2.95
N ALA A 356 -19.72 -4.69 1.72
CA ALA A 356 -21.00 -4.82 1.03
C ALA A 356 -21.37 -6.29 0.82
N TRP A 357 -22.66 -6.61 1.00
CA TRP A 357 -23.18 -7.96 0.84
C TRP A 357 -24.56 -7.94 0.18
N HIS A 358 -24.96 -9.08 -0.42
CA HIS A 358 -26.28 -9.21 -1.05
C HIS A 358 -27.40 -9.51 -0.02
N ASP A 359 -27.05 -10.03 1.16
CA ASP A 359 -27.98 -10.24 2.25
C ASP A 359 -28.14 -8.96 3.08
N THR A 360 -29.28 -8.29 2.88
CA THR A 360 -29.60 -7.00 3.52
C THR A 360 -29.65 -7.10 5.04
N MET A 361 -30.26 -8.17 5.58
CA MET A 361 -30.34 -8.37 7.03
C MET A 361 -28.97 -8.80 7.58
N GLY A 362 -28.27 -9.69 6.88
CA GLY A 362 -26.96 -10.19 7.30
C GLY A 362 -25.90 -9.10 7.41
N VAL A 363 -25.88 -8.10 6.51
CA VAL A 363 -24.92 -6.98 6.61
C VAL A 363 -25.27 -6.04 7.78
N GLY A 364 -26.57 -5.82 8.06
CA GLY A 364 -27.04 -5.07 9.24
C GLY A 364 -26.64 -5.76 10.54
N HIS A 365 -26.86 -7.07 10.61
CA HIS A 365 -26.44 -7.91 11.72
C HIS A 365 -24.93 -7.87 11.96
N ALA A 366 -24.12 -8.04 10.93
CA ALA A 366 -22.66 -7.99 11.04
C ALA A 366 -22.18 -6.63 11.60
N ALA A 367 -22.81 -5.52 11.18
CA ALA A 367 -22.49 -4.19 11.69
C ALA A 367 -22.88 -4.04 13.19
N ALA A 368 -24.09 -4.42 13.56
CA ALA A 368 -24.57 -4.31 14.95
C ALA A 368 -23.78 -5.23 15.89
N ARG A 369 -23.55 -6.47 15.51
CA ARG A 369 -22.75 -7.43 16.28
C ARG A 369 -21.34 -6.88 16.54
N ARG A 370 -20.65 -6.42 15.46
CA ARG A 370 -19.32 -5.85 15.60
C ARG A 370 -19.32 -4.59 16.49
N PHE A 371 -20.33 -3.74 16.34
CA PHE A 371 -20.47 -2.55 17.16
C PHE A 371 -20.62 -2.89 18.65
N LEU A 372 -21.47 -3.87 18.99
CA LEU A 372 -21.64 -4.33 20.37
C LEU A 372 -20.35 -4.91 20.96
N GLU A 373 -19.57 -5.66 20.18
CA GLU A 373 -18.24 -6.14 20.59
C GLU A 373 -17.30 -4.99 20.96
N LEU A 374 -17.29 -3.91 20.16
CA LEU A 374 -16.46 -2.73 20.41
C LEU A 374 -16.98 -1.94 21.61
N LEU A 375 -18.30 -1.76 21.68
CA LEU A 375 -18.97 -1.02 22.76
C LEU A 375 -18.72 -1.69 24.12
N GLY A 376 -18.92 -3.02 24.20
CA GLY A 376 -18.74 -3.77 25.45
C GLY A 376 -17.32 -3.77 25.98
N ARG A 377 -16.33 -3.54 25.12
CA ARG A 377 -14.91 -3.45 25.50
C ARG A 377 -14.40 -2.03 25.62
N GLY A 378 -15.19 -1.02 25.27
CA GLY A 378 -14.73 0.36 25.12
C GLY A 378 -13.66 0.50 24.02
N ALA A 379 -13.63 -0.45 23.07
CA ALA A 379 -12.54 -0.55 22.11
C ALA A 379 -12.77 0.37 20.91
N GLY A 380 -11.73 1.12 20.54
CA GLY A 380 -11.70 2.02 19.41
C GLY A 380 -10.28 2.52 19.15
N TYR A 381 -10.15 3.54 18.30
CA TYR A 381 -8.87 4.16 18.02
C TYR A 381 -8.99 5.67 17.89
N VAL A 382 -7.86 6.36 18.10
CA VAL A 382 -7.79 7.82 18.01
C VAL A 382 -7.20 8.22 16.68
N LEU A 383 -7.87 9.16 16.01
CA LEU A 383 -7.41 9.77 14.75
C LEU A 383 -7.20 11.27 14.92
N GLU A 384 -6.28 11.80 14.14
CA GLU A 384 -6.11 13.23 13.94
C GLU A 384 -6.64 13.65 12.57
N ILE A 385 -7.49 14.65 12.56
CA ILE A 385 -8.01 15.31 11.36
C ILE A 385 -7.26 16.64 11.22
N PRO A 386 -6.41 16.83 10.20
CA PRO A 386 -5.64 18.07 10.07
C PRO A 386 -6.54 19.29 9.90
N ALA A 387 -6.00 20.46 10.19
CA ALA A 387 -6.65 21.73 9.89
C ALA A 387 -7.03 21.80 8.42
N TRP A 388 -8.26 22.23 8.11
CA TRP A 388 -8.83 22.30 6.74
C TRP A 388 -8.78 20.98 5.97
N GLY A 389 -8.57 19.86 6.68
CA GLY A 389 -8.42 18.53 6.12
C GLY A 389 -9.67 17.68 6.24
N GLU A 390 -9.62 16.54 5.58
CA GLU A 390 -10.66 15.51 5.66
C GLU A 390 -10.06 14.12 5.76
N ARG A 391 -10.82 13.19 6.35
CA ARG A 391 -10.45 11.77 6.45
C ARG A 391 -11.64 10.89 6.08
N ARG A 392 -11.35 9.84 5.34
CA ARG A 392 -12.31 8.76 5.07
C ARG A 392 -12.26 7.78 6.21
N PHE A 393 -13.40 7.46 6.79
CA PHE A 393 -13.51 6.41 7.80
C PHE A 393 -13.71 5.04 7.16
N THR A 394 -14.59 4.99 6.19
CA THR A 394 -14.85 3.78 5.43
C THR A 394 -15.05 4.13 3.97
N THR A 395 -14.71 3.19 3.11
CA THR A 395 -14.95 3.24 1.68
C THR A 395 -15.38 1.85 1.25
N GLN A 396 -16.65 1.70 0.91
CA GLN A 396 -17.26 0.42 0.60
C GLN A 396 -17.70 0.39 -0.86
N ARG A 397 -17.01 -0.43 -1.65
CA ARG A 397 -17.46 -0.72 -3.03
C ARG A 397 -18.70 -1.58 -2.96
N THR A 398 -19.78 -1.12 -3.59
CA THR A 398 -21.12 -1.69 -3.52
C THR A 398 -21.57 -2.06 -4.94
N PRO A 399 -21.43 -3.33 -5.36
CA PRO A 399 -21.94 -3.80 -6.65
C PRO A 399 -23.45 -3.59 -6.78
N PRO A 400 -24.02 -3.62 -8.01
CA PRO A 400 -25.47 -3.59 -8.22
C PRO A 400 -26.20 -4.64 -7.37
N GLY A 401 -27.27 -4.26 -6.66
CA GLY A 401 -28.05 -5.13 -5.79
C GLY A 401 -27.41 -5.49 -4.45
N TYR A 402 -26.19 -5.05 -4.16
CA TYR A 402 -25.55 -5.21 -2.86
C TYR A 402 -25.95 -4.08 -1.90
N VAL A 403 -25.81 -4.36 -0.62
CA VAL A 403 -26.16 -3.46 0.48
C VAL A 403 -24.93 -3.20 1.33
N VAL A 404 -24.77 -1.96 1.78
CA VAL A 404 -23.80 -1.56 2.80
C VAL A 404 -24.52 -1.12 4.06
N SER A 405 -23.98 -1.48 5.21
CA SER A 405 -24.44 -1.02 6.51
C SER A 405 -23.25 -0.67 7.38
N GLY A 406 -23.40 0.32 8.24
CA GLY A 406 -22.39 0.65 9.22
C GLY A 406 -22.99 1.34 10.44
N LEU A 407 -22.42 0.99 11.58
CA LEU A 407 -22.72 1.59 12.88
C LEU A 407 -21.41 2.07 13.49
N LEU A 408 -21.33 3.35 13.81
CA LEU A 408 -20.12 3.95 14.34
C LEU A 408 -20.44 4.95 15.45
N GLN A 409 -19.50 5.14 16.36
CA GLN A 409 -19.54 6.19 17.37
C GLN A 409 -18.29 7.04 17.26
N VAL A 410 -18.50 8.36 17.18
CA VAL A 410 -17.45 9.36 17.05
C VAL A 410 -17.51 10.30 18.22
N GLN A 411 -16.40 10.49 18.91
CA GLN A 411 -16.25 11.52 19.93
C GLN A 411 -15.13 12.49 19.54
N VAL A 412 -15.45 13.78 19.48
CA VAL A 412 -14.45 14.84 19.26
C VAL A 412 -13.75 15.09 20.58
N LEU A 413 -12.51 14.61 20.71
CA LEU A 413 -11.72 14.73 21.95
C LEU A 413 -11.13 16.13 22.10
N GLU A 414 -10.62 16.68 20.98
CA GLU A 414 -9.95 17.97 20.94
C GLU A 414 -10.22 18.64 19.57
N GLY A 415 -10.27 19.98 19.56
CA GLY A 415 -10.54 20.74 18.35
C GLY A 415 -12.02 20.70 17.92
N GLY A 416 -12.30 20.88 16.67
CA GLY A 416 -13.67 20.92 16.11
C GLY A 416 -14.25 22.32 15.99
N PRO A 417 -15.51 22.47 15.52
CA PRO A 417 -16.43 21.40 15.14
C PRO A 417 -15.98 20.63 13.89
N LEU A 418 -16.52 19.42 13.72
CA LEU A 418 -16.23 18.56 12.57
C LEU A 418 -17.52 18.29 11.78
N GLU A 419 -17.40 18.18 10.45
CA GLU A 419 -18.49 17.75 9.58
C GLU A 419 -18.37 16.24 9.33
N VAL A 420 -19.40 15.48 9.67
CA VAL A 420 -19.58 14.07 9.30
C VAL A 420 -20.48 14.01 8.07
N SER A 421 -20.10 13.22 7.08
CA SER A 421 -20.94 13.02 5.90
C SER A 421 -20.87 11.60 5.34
N VAL A 422 -21.99 11.15 4.75
CA VAL A 422 -22.08 9.93 3.94
C VAL A 422 -22.26 10.36 2.50
N SER A 423 -21.40 9.90 1.61
CA SER A 423 -21.48 10.22 0.18
C SER A 423 -21.40 8.95 -0.66
N VAL A 424 -21.94 9.03 -1.86
CA VAL A 424 -21.90 7.93 -2.84
C VAL A 424 -21.43 8.43 -4.19
N ARG A 425 -20.63 7.60 -4.87
CA ARG A 425 -20.14 7.83 -6.23
C ARG A 425 -20.12 6.57 -7.06
N THR A 426 -20.31 6.71 -8.37
CA THR A 426 -20.07 5.64 -9.33
C THR A 426 -18.55 5.40 -9.48
N VAL A 427 -18.13 4.14 -9.50
CA VAL A 427 -16.73 3.77 -9.78
C VAL A 427 -16.31 4.27 -11.17
N TYR A 428 -15.07 4.74 -11.31
CA TYR A 428 -14.46 5.34 -12.51
C TYR A 428 -14.95 6.73 -12.92
N VAL A 429 -15.77 7.40 -12.12
CA VAL A 429 -15.98 8.84 -12.25
C VAL A 429 -14.83 9.57 -11.57
N LEU A 430 -14.24 10.58 -12.25
CA LEU A 430 -13.13 11.38 -11.72
C LEU A 430 -13.40 11.86 -10.30
N ASP A 431 -12.35 11.82 -9.46
CA ASP A 431 -12.39 12.10 -8.02
C ASP A 431 -12.65 13.60 -7.74
N ARG A 432 -13.84 14.07 -8.10
CA ARG A 432 -14.33 15.39 -7.70
C ARG A 432 -15.19 15.22 -6.45
N ALA A 433 -14.95 16.05 -5.46
CA ALA A 433 -15.80 16.09 -4.27
C ALA A 433 -17.26 16.28 -4.70
N VAL A 434 -18.09 15.31 -4.37
CA VAL A 434 -19.52 15.39 -4.58
C VAL A 434 -20.06 16.44 -3.63
N ARG A 435 -20.74 17.47 -4.14
CA ARG A 435 -21.23 18.60 -3.33
C ARG A 435 -22.74 18.69 -3.25
N TRP A 436 -23.44 18.07 -4.21
CA TRP A 436 -24.91 18.09 -4.24
C TRP A 436 -25.46 17.01 -3.30
N GLU A 437 -26.55 17.32 -2.65
CA GLU A 437 -27.29 16.38 -1.80
C GLU A 437 -28.24 15.54 -2.66
N VAL A 438 -28.39 14.28 -2.27
CA VAL A 438 -29.41 13.39 -2.84
C VAL A 438 -30.68 13.59 -2.02
N GLU A 439 -31.78 13.90 -2.69
CA GLU A 439 -33.06 14.05 -2.01
C GLU A 439 -33.59 12.72 -1.46
N PRO A 440 -34.28 12.72 -0.31
CA PRO A 440 -35.04 11.58 0.15
C PRO A 440 -36.08 11.13 -0.87
N ASP A 441 -36.26 9.83 -1.07
CA ASP A 441 -37.17 9.28 -2.09
C ASP A 441 -38.45 8.68 -1.49
N ASP A 442 -38.52 8.49 -0.16
CA ASP A 442 -39.70 8.00 0.54
C ASP A 442 -39.83 8.60 1.95
N LYS A 443 -40.87 8.14 2.71
CA LYS A 443 -41.11 8.51 4.11
C LYS A 443 -40.91 7.35 5.08
N ALA A 444 -40.65 6.15 4.57
CA ALA A 444 -40.54 4.93 5.37
C ALA A 444 -39.16 4.78 5.96
N HIS A 445 -38.13 5.21 5.22
CA HIS A 445 -36.74 5.07 5.64
C HIS A 445 -36.26 6.35 6.34
N PRO A 446 -35.70 6.25 7.56
CA PRO A 446 -35.30 7.43 8.31
C PRO A 446 -34.03 8.07 7.76
N ARG A 447 -34.03 9.41 7.67
CA ARG A 447 -32.86 10.24 7.45
C ARG A 447 -32.98 11.46 8.36
N GLY A 448 -32.08 11.59 9.35
CA GLY A 448 -32.21 12.70 10.29
C GLY A 448 -31.26 12.64 11.46
N VAL A 449 -31.50 13.53 12.40
CA VAL A 449 -30.74 13.69 13.64
C VAL A 449 -31.68 13.49 14.81
N PHE A 450 -31.47 12.47 15.60
CA PHE A 450 -32.30 12.07 16.73
C PHE A 450 -31.60 12.36 18.06
N GLY A 451 -32.34 12.38 19.14
CA GLY A 451 -31.81 12.56 20.50
C GLY A 451 -30.88 11.45 20.96
N PRO A 452 -30.51 11.42 22.24
CA PRO A 452 -29.60 10.41 22.79
C PRO A 452 -30.09 8.98 22.51
N PRO A 453 -29.24 8.14 21.85
CA PRO A 453 -29.66 6.80 21.43
C PRO A 453 -29.52 5.78 22.59
N LEU A 454 -30.22 5.99 23.67
CA LEU A 454 -30.21 5.13 24.84
C LEU A 454 -31.63 4.97 25.39
N VAL A 455 -32.05 3.74 25.59
CA VAL A 455 -33.25 3.35 26.29
C VAL A 455 -32.85 2.47 27.47
N GLU A 456 -33.22 2.86 28.68
CA GLU A 456 -32.96 2.08 29.88
C GLU A 456 -34.23 1.42 30.36
N VAL A 457 -34.15 0.15 30.73
CA VAL A 457 -35.23 -0.67 31.27
C VAL A 457 -34.73 -1.29 32.56
N GLU A 458 -35.46 -1.09 33.66
CA GLU A 458 -35.20 -1.75 34.92
C GLU A 458 -36.41 -2.60 35.30
N ALA A 459 -36.18 -3.86 35.67
CA ALA A 459 -37.27 -4.78 36.06
C ALA A 459 -36.80 -5.84 37.04
N THR A 460 -37.73 -6.29 37.89
CA THR A 460 -37.54 -7.50 38.68
C THR A 460 -38.34 -8.63 38.02
N LEU A 461 -37.65 -9.70 37.66
CA LEU A 461 -38.22 -10.88 36.99
C LEU A 461 -38.41 -11.99 38.05
N VAL A 462 -39.64 -12.22 38.45
CA VAL A 462 -39.96 -13.16 39.54
C VAL A 462 -40.32 -14.53 38.96
N VAL A 463 -39.78 -15.59 39.52
CA VAL A 463 -40.13 -16.97 39.12
C VAL A 463 -41.62 -17.23 39.40
N GLY A 464 -42.34 -17.68 38.37
CA GLY A 464 -43.78 -17.89 38.39
C GLY A 464 -44.61 -16.70 37.93
N GLU A 465 -43.98 -15.56 37.64
CA GLU A 465 -44.66 -14.41 37.05
C GLU A 465 -44.23 -14.25 35.57
N GLU A 466 -45.14 -13.79 34.73
CA GLU A 466 -44.82 -13.44 33.33
C GLU A 466 -44.37 -11.99 33.24
N TRP A 467 -43.31 -11.77 32.50
CA TRP A 467 -42.85 -10.43 32.15
C TRP A 467 -42.47 -10.38 30.69
N GLN A 468 -42.74 -9.25 30.03
CA GLN A 468 -42.31 -8.99 28.68
C GLN A 468 -42.05 -7.50 28.47
N THR A 469 -41.14 -7.22 27.51
CA THR A 469 -40.89 -5.86 27.00
C THR A 469 -40.64 -5.88 25.50
N GLU A 470 -40.85 -4.75 24.86
CA GLU A 470 -40.53 -4.59 23.42
C GLU A 470 -39.18 -3.87 23.23
N ILE A 471 -38.38 -4.36 22.31
CA ILE A 471 -37.17 -3.72 21.81
C ILE A 471 -37.49 -3.18 20.41
N GLY A 472 -37.16 -1.90 20.14
CA GLY A 472 -37.43 -1.26 18.84
C GLY A 472 -38.75 -0.48 18.77
N ARG A 473 -39.37 -0.16 19.92
CA ARG A 473 -40.59 0.67 20.00
C ARG A 473 -40.61 1.54 21.25
N SER A 474 -39.51 2.27 21.49
CA SER A 474 -39.46 3.18 22.64
C SER A 474 -40.39 4.38 22.51
N ARG A 475 -40.70 4.80 21.27
CA ARG A 475 -41.45 6.03 20.94
C ARG A 475 -40.84 7.31 21.52
N GLN A 476 -39.59 7.27 21.94
CA GLN A 476 -38.88 8.39 22.59
C GLN A 476 -38.05 9.21 21.59
N LEU A 477 -37.46 8.54 20.57
CA LEU A 477 -36.57 9.19 19.65
C LEU A 477 -37.34 9.81 18.49
N ARG A 478 -37.24 11.14 18.41
CA ARG A 478 -37.79 11.92 17.32
C ARG A 478 -36.67 12.71 16.63
N ASP A 479 -36.79 12.87 15.35
CA ASP A 479 -35.91 13.77 14.59
C ASP A 479 -35.99 15.18 15.16
N LEU A 480 -34.86 15.75 15.51
CA LEU A 480 -34.76 17.06 16.17
C LEU A 480 -35.19 18.24 15.28
N ARG A 481 -35.30 18.02 13.99
CA ARG A 481 -35.68 19.06 13.01
C ARG A 481 -37.13 18.92 12.55
N THR A 482 -37.60 17.70 12.33
CA THR A 482 -38.91 17.42 11.75
C THR A 482 -39.92 16.90 12.76
N GLY A 483 -39.46 16.40 13.92
CA GLY A 483 -40.31 15.73 14.92
C GLY A 483 -40.76 14.31 14.54
N THR A 484 -40.31 13.79 13.38
CA THR A 484 -40.64 12.44 12.90
C THR A 484 -40.09 11.37 13.83
N LEU A 485 -40.91 10.36 14.18
CA LEU A 485 -40.51 9.26 15.06
C LEU A 485 -39.49 8.34 14.34
N LEU A 486 -38.50 7.86 15.07
CA LEU A 486 -37.60 6.80 14.60
C LEU A 486 -38.29 5.44 14.79
N GLU A 487 -38.87 4.92 13.69
CA GLU A 487 -39.49 3.58 13.73
C GLU A 487 -38.42 2.49 13.80
N GLY A 488 -38.64 1.46 14.63
CA GLY A 488 -37.70 0.33 14.78
C GLY A 488 -36.51 0.62 15.71
N ASP A 489 -36.29 1.86 16.13
CA ASP A 489 -35.17 2.30 16.99
C ASP A 489 -33.79 1.79 16.52
N TYR A 490 -33.57 1.67 15.22
CA TYR A 490 -32.31 1.18 14.65
C TYR A 490 -31.11 2.03 15.08
N GLY A 491 -30.09 1.37 15.64
CA GLY A 491 -28.90 2.05 16.15
C GLY A 491 -29.02 2.57 17.60
N VAL A 492 -30.17 2.42 18.24
CA VAL A 492 -30.41 2.81 19.64
C VAL A 492 -29.94 1.71 20.58
N THR A 493 -29.19 2.05 21.61
CA THR A 493 -28.84 1.10 22.69
C THR A 493 -30.00 0.88 23.63
N TYR A 494 -30.41 -0.36 23.80
CA TYR A 494 -31.27 -0.81 24.89
C TYR A 494 -30.38 -1.41 25.98
N ARG A 495 -30.44 -0.82 27.18
CA ARG A 495 -29.75 -1.33 28.36
C ARG A 495 -30.81 -1.79 29.35
N LEU A 496 -30.83 -3.09 29.62
CA LEU A 496 -31.77 -3.68 30.55
C LEU A 496 -31.03 -4.12 31.81
N ARG A 497 -31.43 -3.59 32.98
CA ARG A 497 -30.95 -4.01 34.29
C ARG A 497 -32.01 -4.84 34.93
N LEU A 498 -31.80 -6.14 35.02
CA LEU A 498 -32.78 -7.12 35.45
C LEU A 498 -32.37 -7.75 36.79
N LEU A 499 -33.28 -7.80 37.74
CA LEU A 499 -33.13 -8.58 38.96
C LEU A 499 -33.92 -9.88 38.81
N LEU A 500 -33.25 -11.01 38.66
CA LEU A 500 -33.88 -12.33 38.62
C LEU A 500 -34.12 -12.80 40.06
N HIS A 501 -35.38 -13.09 40.43
CA HIS A 501 -35.75 -13.44 41.79
C HIS A 501 -36.50 -14.78 41.83
N ASN A 502 -35.95 -15.73 42.57
CA ASN A 502 -36.65 -16.97 42.94
C ASN A 502 -37.19 -16.86 44.37
N PRO A 503 -38.48 -16.55 44.57
CA PRO A 503 -39.06 -16.44 45.91
C PRO A 503 -39.36 -17.80 46.55
N THR A 504 -39.13 -18.92 45.87
CA THR A 504 -39.47 -20.26 46.34
C THR A 504 -38.34 -20.90 47.14
N ASP A 505 -38.66 -21.99 47.85
CA ASP A 505 -37.70 -22.79 48.62
C ASP A 505 -37.05 -23.92 47.77
N ARG A 506 -37.25 -23.89 46.46
CA ARG A 506 -36.70 -24.88 45.49
C ARG A 506 -35.92 -24.18 44.38
N PRO A 507 -34.94 -24.85 43.82
CA PRO A 507 -34.31 -24.34 42.61
C PRO A 507 -35.32 -24.18 41.47
N ALA A 508 -35.17 -23.17 40.63
CA ALA A 508 -36.04 -22.90 39.49
C ALA A 508 -35.23 -22.64 38.22
N ASP A 509 -35.55 -23.35 37.16
CA ASP A 509 -35.01 -23.13 35.85
C ASP A 509 -35.80 -22.03 35.13
N VAL A 510 -35.11 -21.04 34.65
CA VAL A 510 -35.71 -19.84 34.04
C VAL A 510 -35.02 -19.51 32.72
N GLU A 511 -35.75 -18.84 31.84
CA GLU A 511 -35.17 -18.33 30.59
C GLU A 511 -35.76 -16.98 30.21
N LEU A 512 -34.91 -16.19 29.52
CA LEU A 512 -35.31 -15.00 28.80
C LEU A 512 -35.17 -15.30 27.30
N VAL A 513 -36.26 -15.19 26.56
CA VAL A 513 -36.29 -15.46 25.13
C VAL A 513 -36.65 -14.21 24.33
N LEU A 514 -36.03 -14.05 23.17
CA LEU A 514 -36.46 -13.10 22.15
C LEU A 514 -37.49 -13.75 21.26
N VAL A 515 -38.61 -13.06 21.01
CA VAL A 515 -39.66 -13.47 20.08
C VAL A 515 -39.68 -12.50 18.89
N ALA A 516 -39.49 -13.03 17.68
CA ALA A 516 -39.53 -12.25 16.43
C ALA A 516 -41.01 -11.96 16.06
N SER A 517 -41.63 -10.98 16.74
CA SER A 517 -43.08 -10.71 16.73
C SER A 517 -43.55 -9.94 15.51
N SER A 518 -42.73 -9.11 14.90
CA SER A 518 -43.09 -8.25 13.74
C SER A 518 -42.65 -8.82 12.40
N GLY A 519 -41.79 -9.81 12.38
CA GLY A 519 -41.22 -10.44 11.21
C GLY A 519 -39.90 -11.12 11.56
N PRO A 520 -39.14 -11.65 10.60
CA PRO A 520 -37.86 -12.28 10.88
C PRO A 520 -36.86 -11.23 11.40
N ALA A 521 -36.02 -11.59 12.36
CA ALA A 521 -35.03 -10.69 12.93
C ALA A 521 -33.69 -11.38 13.20
N TYR A 522 -32.63 -10.65 13.07
CA TYR A 522 -31.37 -10.92 13.74
C TYR A 522 -31.32 -10.13 15.05
N ALA A 523 -30.64 -10.65 16.04
CA ALA A 523 -30.40 -9.94 17.28
C ALA A 523 -29.11 -10.40 17.96
N THR A 524 -28.39 -9.45 18.50
CA THR A 524 -27.17 -9.68 19.29
C THR A 524 -27.32 -8.99 20.64
N PHE A 525 -26.90 -9.67 21.70
CA PHE A 525 -26.91 -9.13 23.08
C PHE A 525 -25.51 -9.22 23.68
N LEU A 526 -25.20 -8.27 24.56
CA LEU A 526 -24.20 -8.46 25.59
C LEU A 526 -24.97 -8.83 26.87
N VAL A 527 -24.73 -10.00 27.40
CA VAL A 527 -25.29 -10.47 28.69
C VAL A 527 -24.13 -10.48 29.67
N ASP A 528 -24.16 -9.61 30.67
CA ASP A 528 -23.03 -9.39 31.60
C ASP A 528 -21.70 -9.25 30.88
N GLY A 529 -21.68 -8.48 29.77
CA GLY A 529 -20.51 -8.27 28.91
C GLY A 529 -20.16 -9.41 27.95
N GLN A 530 -20.86 -10.56 28.04
CA GLN A 530 -20.64 -11.70 27.12
C GLN A 530 -21.55 -11.60 25.91
N LEU A 531 -20.97 -11.79 24.71
CA LEU A 531 -21.71 -11.69 23.45
C LEU A 531 -22.59 -12.94 23.25
N VAL A 532 -23.88 -12.73 23.09
CA VAL A 532 -24.88 -13.74 22.71
C VAL A 532 -25.45 -13.37 21.35
N ASP A 533 -25.10 -14.16 20.33
CA ASP A 533 -25.49 -13.97 18.95
C ASP A 533 -26.63 -14.94 18.60
N LEU A 534 -27.86 -14.42 18.52
CA LEU A 534 -29.06 -15.23 18.21
C LEU A 534 -29.20 -15.55 16.71
N LYS A 535 -28.37 -14.95 15.86
CA LYS A 535 -28.45 -15.12 14.42
C LYS A 535 -29.87 -14.84 13.88
N PHE A 536 -30.28 -15.58 12.85
CA PHE A 536 -31.59 -15.43 12.23
C PHE A 536 -32.69 -16.12 13.05
N VAL A 537 -33.68 -15.35 13.47
CA VAL A 537 -34.89 -15.83 14.14
C VAL A 537 -36.08 -15.62 13.20
N ALA A 538 -36.70 -16.70 12.74
CA ALA A 538 -37.83 -16.61 11.83
C ALA A 538 -39.07 -15.95 12.50
N ALA A 539 -39.93 -15.35 11.69
CA ALA A 539 -41.17 -14.70 12.15
C ALA A 539 -41.98 -15.62 13.05
N GLY A 540 -42.42 -15.11 14.18
CA GLY A 540 -43.20 -15.86 15.20
C GLY A 540 -42.40 -16.91 15.97
N ARG A 541 -41.12 -17.10 15.70
CA ARG A 541 -40.25 -17.99 16.46
C ARG A 541 -39.55 -17.24 17.58
N ASN A 542 -38.98 -18.01 18.50
CA ASN A 542 -38.18 -17.48 19.59
C ASN A 542 -36.75 -18.04 19.59
N ALA A 543 -35.86 -17.33 20.27
CA ALA A 543 -34.51 -17.75 20.54
C ALA A 543 -34.11 -17.36 21.96
N GLN A 544 -33.34 -18.22 22.62
CA GLN A 544 -32.93 -18.03 24.00
C GLN A 544 -31.80 -16.98 24.07
N VAL A 545 -32.03 -15.91 24.86
CA VAL A 545 -31.06 -14.88 25.21
C VAL A 545 -30.26 -15.27 26.45
N LEU A 546 -30.96 -15.77 27.46
CA LEU A 546 -30.40 -16.18 28.76
C LEU A 546 -31.15 -17.42 29.27
N ALA A 547 -30.41 -18.36 29.84
CA ALA A 547 -30.97 -19.42 30.69
C ALA A 547 -30.18 -19.50 32.01
N ALA A 548 -30.87 -19.73 33.09
CA ALA A 548 -30.23 -19.86 34.39
C ALA A 548 -31.06 -20.78 35.29
N THR A 549 -30.37 -21.48 36.21
CA THR A 549 -30.98 -22.10 37.36
C THR A 549 -30.78 -21.17 38.55
N LEU A 550 -31.85 -20.70 39.16
CA LEU A 550 -31.82 -19.87 40.37
C LEU A 550 -31.97 -20.76 41.59
N ALA A 551 -31.06 -20.65 42.56
CA ALA A 551 -31.14 -21.34 43.81
C ALA A 551 -32.38 -20.89 44.61
N PRO A 552 -32.82 -21.63 45.64
CA PRO A 552 -33.88 -21.17 46.57
C PRO A 552 -33.56 -19.78 47.13
N ARG A 553 -34.52 -18.88 47.08
CA ARG A 553 -34.43 -17.49 47.59
C ARG A 553 -33.36 -16.63 46.92
N GLU A 554 -32.78 -17.07 45.80
CA GLU A 554 -31.74 -16.30 45.08
C GLU A 554 -32.31 -15.05 44.43
N VAL A 555 -31.53 -13.95 44.55
CA VAL A 555 -31.68 -12.73 43.75
C VAL A 555 -30.38 -12.53 42.98
N ARG A 556 -30.44 -12.45 41.64
CA ARG A 556 -29.30 -12.29 40.75
C ARG A 556 -29.52 -11.08 39.85
N ALA A 557 -28.58 -10.16 39.86
CA ALA A 557 -28.57 -9.06 38.89
C ALA A 557 -27.95 -9.52 37.55
N VAL A 558 -28.56 -9.10 36.45
CA VAL A 558 -28.08 -9.36 35.07
C VAL A 558 -28.25 -8.08 34.28
N GLU A 559 -27.22 -7.69 33.55
CA GLU A 559 -27.26 -6.59 32.58
C GLU A 559 -27.31 -7.13 31.16
N LEU A 560 -28.27 -6.65 30.36
CA LEU A 560 -28.31 -6.90 28.93
C LEU A 560 -28.14 -5.58 28.17
N VAL A 561 -27.35 -5.63 27.13
CA VAL A 561 -27.19 -4.51 26.17
C VAL A 561 -27.42 -5.03 24.76
N THR A 562 -28.29 -4.35 24.01
CA THR A 562 -28.51 -4.67 22.59
C THR A 562 -28.77 -3.42 21.77
N VAL A 563 -28.74 -3.57 20.46
CA VAL A 563 -29.04 -2.51 19.49
C VAL A 563 -29.91 -3.10 18.38
N PRO A 564 -31.12 -2.56 18.10
CA PRO A 564 -31.92 -2.97 16.96
C PRO A 564 -31.10 -2.91 15.66
N GLU A 565 -31.07 -4.03 14.94
CA GLU A 565 -30.19 -4.27 13.81
C GLU A 565 -30.85 -3.85 12.49
N ALA A 566 -30.16 -3.08 11.68
CA ALA A 566 -30.68 -2.58 10.41
C ALA A 566 -31.19 -3.71 9.50
N ALA A 567 -32.29 -3.46 8.80
CA ALA A 567 -33.04 -4.39 7.96
C ALA A 567 -33.67 -5.61 8.65
N SER A 568 -33.51 -5.79 9.95
CA SER A 568 -34.30 -6.73 10.74
C SER A 568 -35.66 -6.13 11.12
N TRP A 569 -36.65 -6.98 11.34
CA TRP A 569 -38.02 -6.53 11.65
C TRP A 569 -38.19 -6.27 13.14
N TYR A 570 -38.02 -5.00 13.53
CA TYR A 570 -38.32 -4.53 14.87
C TYR A 570 -39.70 -3.81 14.92
N PRO A 571 -40.44 -3.89 16.06
CA PRO A 571 -40.04 -4.38 17.37
C PRO A 571 -39.99 -5.91 17.47
N VAL A 572 -39.12 -6.37 18.36
CA VAL A 572 -39.10 -7.74 18.86
C VAL A 572 -39.52 -7.72 20.33
N ARG A 573 -40.00 -8.87 20.89
CA ARG A 573 -40.34 -8.98 22.33
C ARG A 573 -39.30 -9.81 23.07
N LEU A 574 -38.93 -9.35 24.25
CA LEU A 574 -38.26 -10.16 25.24
C LEU A 574 -39.31 -10.69 26.22
N VAL A 575 -39.28 -11.99 26.44
CA VAL A 575 -40.23 -12.70 27.29
C VAL A 575 -39.49 -13.51 28.33
N TRP A 576 -39.81 -13.27 29.60
CA TRP A 576 -39.34 -14.05 30.74
C TRP A 576 -40.34 -15.16 31.08
N ARG A 577 -39.85 -16.36 31.37
CA ARG A 577 -40.66 -17.50 31.79
C ARG A 577 -39.86 -18.53 32.57
N ALA A 578 -40.54 -19.29 33.41
CA ALA A 578 -40.03 -20.53 33.97
C ALA A 578 -39.99 -21.61 32.87
N ARG A 579 -39.01 -22.49 32.94
CA ARG A 579 -38.85 -23.65 32.04
C ARG A 579 -39.68 -24.82 32.53
#